data_a4398132fa04448b73687bd9c6f59a83
#
_entry.id   a4398132fa04448b73687bd9c6f59a83
#
_cell.length_a   1.000
_cell.length_b   1.000
_cell.length_c   1.000
_cell.angle_alpha   90.00
_cell.angle_beta   90.00
_cell.angle_gamma   90.00
#
_symmetry.space_group_name_H-M   'P 1'
#
loop_
_entity.id
_entity.type
_entity.pdbx_description
1 polymer ?
#
loop_
_entity_poly.entity_id
_entity_poly.type
_entity_poly.pdbx_seq_one_letter_code
_entity_poly.pdbx_strand_id
1 'polypeptide(L)'
;MPNLKIKDIAAKKIERYKTRLKVKELQLEVLLDFTQSINHNFSTTEVVEKYMCFVKDQLKIEKLVLFSKFAGWRCLLDFGLEENELDLVNVERDLLHLKEITSVTSIQNNALKNFDMVVPVYHGDKPLAYLLLGDVNNEEVSVSNIIKHLNFLQLLTNILVSAIENHQLAKEVLKQEQERRKLIENQNEMLEKLVGERTKELKSEKEESERLLHNILPKSVADELKEKGFITPLRFSEATILFTDFKEFTQASSKISPQILVGELNDIFMSFDFIIEKHGLEKIKTIGDSYMAACGLPKKIKTHAIHVVRACFDMLEYLETRKQHAEIKWEMRVGVNSGPLVAGVVGAKKFTYDIWGDTVNIASRMESNSHVGKINVSQSTAELIKDYFECEHRGKLSAKGKGEMDMYFVLHDRMTERFKRLKKYVVALLSEKLPANLFYHNLDHSLDVSEAAFTLALQEGISKENIELIRSAALLHDTGFTKKYNENEEIGCEIARSELPKFNYSLQEIDIICGMIMATKVSNKPQNHFEEILCDADLDYLGRSDFNSRAKNLFNELNENGNRLDEEHWNNLQIKFLTTHNYFTKTSRELRKEGKQKHLDRIKHLSNS
;
A
#
# COMPACT_ATOMS: atom_id res chain seq x y z
N MET A 1 13.77 53.03 101.63
CA MET A 1 13.84 51.60 101.15
C MET A 1 12.77 51.15 100.14
N PRO A 2 11.93 51.98 99.52
CA PRO A 2 10.97 51.54 98.49
C PRO A 2 11.61 51.40 97.05
N ASN A 3 12.62 52.25 96.73
CA ASN A 3 13.19 52.29 95.36
C ASN A 3 14.09 51.10 94.99
N LEU A 4 14.61 50.35 95.96
CA LEU A 4 15.41 49.11 95.63
C LEU A 4 14.52 47.93 95.22
N LYS A 5 13.33 47.75 95.84
CA LYS A 5 12.37 46.70 95.48
C LYS A 5 11.77 46.90 94.09
N ILE A 6 11.57 48.16 93.64
CA ILE A 6 11.01 48.42 92.28
C ILE A 6 12.06 48.14 91.22
N LYS A 7 13.35 48.44 91.42
CA LYS A 7 14.44 48.12 90.50
C LYS A 7 14.65 46.63 90.39
N ASP A 8 14.53 45.87 91.46
CA ASP A 8 14.71 44.41 91.48
C ASP A 8 13.52 43.69 90.74
N ILE A 9 12.31 44.17 90.92
CA ILE A 9 11.12 43.70 90.20
C ILE A 9 11.23 44.05 88.72
N ALA A 10 11.71 45.23 88.33
CA ALA A 10 11.94 45.61 86.94
C ALA A 10 13.04 44.73 86.25
N ALA A 11 14.16 44.51 86.98
CA ALA A 11 15.25 43.68 86.53
C ALA A 11 14.79 42.24 86.29
N LYS A 12 14.04 41.63 87.21
CA LYS A 12 13.46 40.27 87.05
C LYS A 12 12.44 40.21 85.90
N LYS A 13 11.69 41.30 85.65
CA LYS A 13 10.75 41.38 84.54
C LYS A 13 11.49 41.44 83.17
N ILE A 14 12.56 42.24 83.09
CA ILE A 14 13.43 42.31 81.90
C ILE A 14 14.10 40.99 81.66
N GLU A 15 14.61 40.31 82.62
CA GLU A 15 15.24 39.02 82.53
C GLU A 15 14.26 37.94 82.01
N ARG A 16 13.02 37.96 82.49
CA ARG A 16 11.92 37.13 81.97
C ARG A 16 11.60 37.42 80.52
N TYR A 17 11.60 38.66 80.09
CA TYR A 17 11.37 39.01 78.68
C TYR A 17 12.51 38.59 77.79
N LYS A 18 13.77 38.76 78.22
CA LYS A 18 14.95 38.28 77.48
C LYS A 18 14.92 36.75 77.28
N THR A 19 14.61 36.01 78.33
CA THR A 19 14.47 34.57 78.29
C THR A 19 13.35 34.15 77.32
N ARG A 20 12.20 34.83 77.38
CA ARG A 20 11.08 34.58 76.43
C ARG A 20 11.47 34.86 74.96
N LEU A 21 12.21 35.93 74.72
CA LEU A 21 12.66 36.34 73.42
C LEU A 21 13.60 35.27 72.84
N LYS A 22 14.62 34.83 73.61
CA LYS A 22 15.52 33.76 73.20
C LYS A 22 14.80 32.47 72.85
N VAL A 23 13.78 32.09 73.61
CA VAL A 23 12.97 30.91 73.31
C VAL A 23 12.22 31.07 71.95
N LYS A 24 11.68 32.27 71.70
CA LYS A 24 10.99 32.53 70.42
C LYS A 24 11.92 32.62 69.23
N GLU A 25 13.12 33.18 69.41
CA GLU A 25 14.18 33.16 68.35
C GLU A 25 14.55 31.75 67.98
N LEU A 26 14.84 30.88 68.94
CA LEU A 26 15.14 29.49 68.72
C LEU A 26 13.99 28.77 68.00
N GLN A 27 12.75 28.96 68.47
CA GLN A 27 11.57 28.35 67.80
C GLN A 27 11.43 28.76 66.33
N LEU A 28 11.70 30.07 66.05
CA LEU A 28 11.62 30.58 64.67
C LEU A 28 12.72 30.02 63.78
N GLU A 29 13.94 29.94 64.28
CA GLU A 29 15.10 29.38 63.58
C GLU A 29 14.87 27.91 63.21
N VAL A 30 14.42 27.09 64.14
CA VAL A 30 14.08 25.67 63.93
C VAL A 30 12.94 25.54 62.93
N LEU A 31 11.88 26.38 63.01
CA LEU A 31 10.76 26.34 62.09
C LEU A 31 11.20 26.69 60.66
N LEU A 32 12.04 27.70 60.49
CA LEU A 32 12.58 28.10 59.20
C LEU A 32 13.44 26.97 58.58
N ASP A 33 14.37 26.41 59.33
CA ASP A 33 15.21 25.32 58.86
C ASP A 33 14.37 24.08 58.48
N PHE A 34 13.35 23.77 59.27
CA PHE A 34 12.47 22.64 59.03
C PHE A 34 11.60 22.84 57.80
N THR A 35 10.98 24.01 57.63
CA THR A 35 10.17 24.33 56.46
C THR A 35 10.98 24.45 55.17
N GLN A 36 12.21 24.98 55.25
CA GLN A 36 13.15 24.98 54.10
C GLN A 36 13.49 23.56 53.65
N SER A 37 13.74 22.67 54.60
CA SER A 37 14.03 21.25 54.27
C SER A 37 12.87 20.57 53.53
N ILE A 38 11.63 20.84 53.92
CA ILE A 38 10.45 20.31 53.26
C ILE A 38 10.32 20.89 51.84
N ASN A 39 10.51 22.20 51.68
CA ASN A 39 10.38 22.89 50.39
C ASN A 39 11.49 22.52 49.39
N HIS A 40 12.68 22.13 49.84
CA HIS A 40 13.79 21.67 48.99
C HIS A 40 13.72 20.16 48.67
N ASN A 41 12.59 19.52 48.95
CA ASN A 41 12.36 18.09 48.68
C ASN A 41 13.40 17.15 49.34
N PHE A 42 13.88 17.49 50.55
CA PHE A 42 14.70 16.56 51.33
C PHE A 42 13.96 15.25 51.56
N SER A 43 14.73 14.18 51.69
CA SER A 43 14.15 12.86 51.94
C SER A 43 13.38 12.86 53.26
N THR A 44 12.37 11.99 53.35
CA THR A 44 11.60 11.82 54.61
C THR A 44 12.55 11.55 55.79
N THR A 45 13.65 10.84 55.57
CA THR A 45 14.67 10.52 56.58
C THR A 45 15.34 11.79 57.09
N GLU A 46 15.77 12.69 56.21
CA GLU A 46 16.45 13.95 56.59
C GLU A 46 15.54 14.90 57.41
N VAL A 47 14.25 14.96 57.06
CA VAL A 47 13.27 15.75 57.79
C VAL A 47 13.03 15.16 59.18
N VAL A 48 12.96 13.82 59.29
CA VAL A 48 12.86 13.10 60.56
C VAL A 48 14.10 13.32 61.43
N GLU A 49 15.30 13.22 60.85
CA GLU A 49 16.56 13.44 61.58
C GLU A 49 16.61 14.87 62.16
N LYS A 50 16.24 15.90 61.43
CA LYS A 50 16.18 17.26 61.94
C LYS A 50 15.19 17.42 63.08
N TYR A 51 14.02 16.76 62.96
CA TYR A 51 13.05 16.75 64.06
C TYR A 51 13.64 16.09 65.30
N MET A 52 14.33 14.96 65.12
CA MET A 52 15.00 14.24 66.20
C MET A 52 16.08 15.10 66.87
N CYS A 53 16.94 15.75 66.09
CA CYS A 53 17.97 16.64 66.62
C CYS A 53 17.36 17.75 67.48
N PHE A 54 16.27 18.36 67.02
CA PHE A 54 15.57 19.38 67.82
C PHE A 54 15.06 18.82 69.14
N VAL A 55 14.34 17.69 69.09
CA VAL A 55 13.73 17.10 70.31
C VAL A 55 14.78 16.60 71.29
N LYS A 56 15.79 15.87 70.80
CA LYS A 56 16.80 15.22 71.61
C LYS A 56 17.87 16.23 72.12
N ASP A 57 18.43 17.01 71.21
CA ASP A 57 19.58 17.83 71.52
C ASP A 57 19.20 19.21 72.10
N GLN A 58 18.12 19.81 71.62
CA GLN A 58 17.70 21.15 72.05
C GLN A 58 16.73 21.10 73.25
N LEU A 59 15.75 20.18 73.20
CA LEU A 59 14.77 20.05 74.29
C LEU A 59 15.21 19.08 75.38
N LYS A 60 16.29 18.26 75.15
CA LYS A 60 16.79 17.26 76.09
C LYS A 60 15.73 16.26 76.54
N ILE A 61 14.86 15.86 75.58
CA ILE A 61 13.87 14.81 75.82
C ILE A 61 14.54 13.49 75.53
N GLU A 62 14.53 12.56 76.48
CA GLU A 62 15.25 11.28 76.37
C GLU A 62 14.36 10.17 75.87
N LYS A 63 13.03 10.29 76.00
CA LYS A 63 12.08 9.28 75.55
C LYS A 63 10.97 9.93 74.72
N LEU A 64 10.72 9.38 73.49
CA LEU A 64 9.69 9.87 72.61
C LEU A 64 9.09 8.74 71.78
N VAL A 65 7.78 8.79 71.58
CA VAL A 65 7.05 7.98 70.57
C VAL A 65 6.11 8.87 69.79
N LEU A 66 6.16 8.76 68.48
CA LEU A 66 5.23 9.46 67.58
C LEU A 66 4.39 8.45 66.81
N PHE A 67 3.14 8.40 67.10
CA PHE A 67 2.15 7.69 66.32
C PHE A 67 1.51 8.59 65.28
N SER A 68 1.39 8.13 64.03
CA SER A 68 0.64 8.84 62.98
C SER A 68 -0.43 7.94 62.36
N LYS A 69 -1.49 8.58 61.83
CA LYS A 69 -2.64 7.90 61.23
C LYS A 69 -2.56 7.83 59.70
N PHE A 70 -1.51 7.30 59.15
CA PHE A 70 -1.44 7.02 57.71
C PHE A 70 -1.84 5.57 57.43
N ALA A 71 -2.96 5.33 56.68
CA ALA A 71 -3.51 3.98 56.42
C ALA A 71 -3.72 3.08 57.68
N GLY A 72 -3.87 3.71 58.83
CA GLY A 72 -3.95 3.08 60.14
C GLY A 72 -2.94 3.70 61.12
N TRP A 73 -3.16 3.47 62.44
CA TRP A 73 -2.23 3.97 63.44
C TRP A 73 -0.93 3.14 63.42
N ARG A 74 0.21 3.83 63.31
CA ARG A 74 1.53 3.20 63.35
C ARG A 74 2.54 4.12 64.05
N CYS A 75 3.54 3.52 64.66
CA CYS A 75 4.69 4.27 65.14
C CYS A 75 5.47 4.79 63.93
N LEU A 76 5.64 6.09 63.85
CA LEU A 76 6.41 6.78 62.82
C LEU A 76 7.86 6.98 63.26
N LEU A 77 8.03 7.18 64.55
CA LEU A 77 9.31 7.54 65.17
C LEU A 77 9.29 7.16 66.63
N ASP A 78 10.33 6.56 67.14
CA ASP A 78 10.55 6.29 68.56
C ASP A 78 12.04 6.34 68.93
N PHE A 79 12.32 6.71 70.15
CA PHE A 79 13.62 6.57 70.77
C PHE A 79 13.55 6.56 72.29
N GLY A 80 14.58 6.02 72.95
CA GLY A 80 14.71 5.96 74.39
C GLY A 80 13.76 4.98 75.06
N LEU A 81 13.17 4.04 74.31
CA LEU A 81 12.26 3.03 74.84
C LEU A 81 13.04 1.79 75.34
N GLU A 82 12.50 1.13 76.40
CA GLU A 82 12.90 -0.21 76.78
C GLU A 82 12.15 -1.25 75.93
N GLU A 83 12.63 -2.51 75.96
CA GLU A 83 12.00 -3.63 75.25
C GLU A 83 10.54 -3.79 75.68
N ASN A 84 9.61 -3.84 74.70
CA ASN A 84 8.17 -4.02 74.82
C ASN A 84 7.36 -2.79 75.33
N GLU A 85 7.93 -1.61 75.56
CA GLU A 85 7.16 -0.44 75.97
C GLU A 85 6.22 0.05 74.88
N LEU A 86 6.59 -0.07 73.62
CA LEU A 86 5.78 0.31 72.47
C LEU A 86 4.52 -0.56 72.31
N ASP A 87 4.64 -1.87 72.57
CA ASP A 87 3.58 -2.83 72.39
C ASP A 87 2.44 -2.68 73.43
N LEU A 88 2.71 -2.00 74.53
CA LEU A 88 1.75 -1.75 75.57
C LEU A 88 0.74 -0.64 75.17
N VAL A 89 1.09 0.24 74.22
CA VAL A 89 0.28 1.41 73.89
C VAL A 89 -0.62 1.12 72.68
N ASN A 90 -1.91 1.10 72.87
CA ASN A 90 -2.88 1.06 71.79
C ASN A 90 -3.51 2.42 71.59
N VAL A 91 -3.24 3.07 70.42
CA VAL A 91 -3.66 4.46 70.12
C VAL A 91 -5.19 4.58 70.18
N GLU A 92 -5.94 3.63 69.69
CA GLU A 92 -7.39 3.70 69.63
C GLU A 92 -8.02 3.63 71.02
N ARG A 93 -7.49 2.78 71.90
CA ARG A 93 -7.96 2.59 73.25
C ARG A 93 -7.43 3.69 74.21
N ASP A 94 -6.14 4.03 74.07
CA ASP A 94 -5.43 4.77 75.11
C ASP A 94 -5.30 6.27 74.85
N LEU A 95 -5.37 6.69 73.55
CA LEU A 95 -5.03 8.07 73.17
C LEU A 95 -6.18 8.84 72.48
N LEU A 96 -7.09 8.18 71.75
CA LEU A 96 -8.13 8.86 70.95
C LEU A 96 -9.03 9.86 71.72
N HIS A 97 -9.21 9.59 72.99
CA HIS A 97 -10.03 10.45 73.86
C HIS A 97 -9.29 11.72 74.32
N LEU A 98 -7.96 11.80 74.17
CA LEU A 98 -7.14 12.92 74.57
C LEU A 98 -7.07 13.94 73.44
N LYS A 99 -7.73 15.08 73.61
CA LYS A 99 -7.76 16.15 72.58
C LYS A 99 -6.82 17.31 72.87
N GLU A 100 -6.38 17.40 74.15
CA GLU A 100 -5.47 18.46 74.58
C GLU A 100 -4.18 17.86 75.15
N ILE A 101 -3.14 18.70 75.24
CA ILE A 101 -1.86 18.29 75.83
C ILE A 101 -2.13 17.92 77.30
N THR A 102 -1.83 16.66 77.59
CA THR A 102 -2.22 16.07 78.91
C THR A 102 -1.02 15.47 79.61
N SER A 103 -0.86 15.73 80.91
CA SER A 103 0.11 14.99 81.72
C SER A 103 -0.37 13.61 82.05
N VAL A 104 0.49 12.58 81.87
CA VAL A 104 0.15 11.20 82.12
C VAL A 104 -0.16 10.95 83.60
N THR A 105 0.46 11.74 84.53
CA THR A 105 0.13 11.67 85.95
C THR A 105 -1.33 11.97 86.28
N SER A 106 -2.05 12.66 85.38
CA SER A 106 -3.47 12.93 85.47
C SER A 106 -4.36 11.83 84.90
N ILE A 107 -3.75 10.79 84.24
CA ILE A 107 -4.44 9.74 83.55
C ILE A 107 -4.14 8.41 84.28
N GLN A 108 -5.16 7.68 84.76
CA GLN A 108 -4.97 6.34 85.35
C GLN A 108 -4.91 5.28 84.25
N ASN A 109 -3.83 5.32 83.45
CA ASN A 109 -3.59 4.32 82.40
C ASN A 109 -2.23 3.68 82.54
N ASN A 110 -2.22 2.39 82.83
CA ASN A 110 -0.97 1.60 83.03
C ASN A 110 -0.11 1.49 81.78
N ALA A 111 -0.69 1.59 80.58
CA ALA A 111 0.07 1.52 79.32
C ALA A 111 0.92 2.81 79.09
N LEU A 112 0.53 3.93 79.68
CA LEU A 112 1.20 5.20 79.53
C LEU A 112 2.13 5.59 80.70
N LYS A 113 2.22 4.72 81.73
CA LYS A 113 2.94 5.05 82.99
C LYS A 113 4.42 5.43 82.84
N ASN A 114 5.07 4.99 81.72
CA ASN A 114 6.45 5.25 81.42
C ASN A 114 6.64 6.54 80.60
N PHE A 115 5.59 7.34 80.40
CA PHE A 115 5.60 8.64 79.74
C PHE A 115 5.10 9.72 80.69
N ASP A 116 5.56 10.95 80.46
CA ASP A 116 5.17 12.12 81.28
C ASP A 116 4.04 12.93 80.66
N MET A 117 4.07 13.04 79.35
CA MET A 117 3.18 13.90 78.59
C MET A 117 2.65 13.23 77.32
N VAL A 118 1.38 13.50 76.98
CA VAL A 118 0.78 13.20 75.67
C VAL A 118 0.48 14.51 74.96
N VAL A 119 1.00 14.66 73.75
CA VAL A 119 0.79 15.80 72.87
C VAL A 119 -0.03 15.34 71.66
N PRO A 120 -1.33 15.53 71.64
CA PRO A 120 -2.16 15.20 70.51
C PRO A 120 -1.98 16.22 69.39
N VAL A 121 -1.94 15.73 68.12
CA VAL A 121 -1.82 16.56 66.91
C VAL A 121 -3.06 16.35 66.08
N TYR A 122 -3.78 17.45 65.83
CA TYR A 122 -5.04 17.42 65.08
C TYR A 122 -4.95 18.29 63.83
N HIS A 123 -5.66 17.87 62.77
CA HIS A 123 -5.98 18.72 61.63
C HIS A 123 -7.49 18.94 61.60
N GLY A 124 -7.94 20.14 62.01
CA GLY A 124 -9.35 20.36 62.34
C GLY A 124 -9.79 19.45 63.51
N ASP A 125 -10.87 18.70 63.31
CA ASP A 125 -11.41 17.77 64.30
C ASP A 125 -10.85 16.32 64.18
N LYS A 126 -9.95 16.07 63.21
CA LYS A 126 -9.39 14.73 62.96
C LYS A 126 -8.03 14.58 63.65
N PRO A 127 -7.82 13.51 64.45
CA PRO A 127 -6.52 13.23 65.01
C PRO A 127 -5.57 12.80 63.87
N LEU A 128 -4.43 13.48 63.77
CA LEU A 128 -3.37 13.22 62.78
C LEU A 128 -2.23 12.39 63.39
N ALA A 129 -1.85 12.76 64.61
CA ALA A 129 -0.77 12.08 65.32
C ALA A 129 -0.92 12.20 66.83
N TYR A 130 -0.23 11.36 67.58
CA TYR A 130 -0.02 11.46 69.02
C TYR A 130 1.47 11.35 69.30
N LEU A 131 1.98 12.34 70.05
CA LEU A 131 3.35 12.36 70.51
C LEU A 131 3.36 12.07 72.02
N LEU A 132 4.05 11.01 72.41
CA LEU A 132 4.28 10.64 73.79
C LEU A 132 5.72 11.07 74.18
N LEU A 133 5.86 11.74 75.32
CA LEU A 133 7.14 12.20 75.85
C LEU A 133 7.35 11.62 77.23
N GLY A 134 8.55 11.12 77.50
CA GLY A 134 8.97 10.59 78.79
C GLY A 134 10.34 11.09 79.21
N ASP A 135 10.71 10.84 80.47
CA ASP A 135 11.96 11.26 81.14
C ASP A 135 12.21 12.78 81.00
N VAL A 136 11.13 13.55 81.20
CA VAL A 136 11.14 14.99 81.12
C VAL A 136 11.67 15.64 82.42
N ASN A 137 11.88 14.86 83.48
CA ASN A 137 12.20 15.34 84.84
C ASN A 137 13.68 15.15 85.21
N ASN A 138 14.64 15.09 84.28
CA ASN A 138 16.06 15.06 84.64
C ASN A 138 16.50 16.36 85.33
N GLU A 139 17.38 16.27 86.35
CA GLU A 139 17.79 17.40 87.20
C GLU A 139 18.37 18.63 86.50
N GLU A 140 18.76 18.47 85.24
CA GLU A 140 19.28 19.52 84.34
C GLU A 140 18.21 20.34 83.63
N VAL A 141 16.96 19.85 83.47
CA VAL A 141 15.89 20.57 82.74
C VAL A 141 14.64 20.67 83.60
N SER A 142 14.32 21.81 84.10
CA SER A 142 13.07 22.00 84.85
C SER A 142 11.85 21.77 83.94
N VAL A 143 10.83 21.05 84.43
CA VAL A 143 9.49 20.85 83.76
C VAL A 143 8.95 22.15 83.20
N SER A 144 9.23 23.26 83.80
CA SER A 144 8.87 24.64 83.38
C SER A 144 9.45 25.03 82.01
N ASN A 145 10.56 24.42 81.59
CA ASN A 145 11.17 24.70 80.26
C ASN A 145 10.49 23.96 79.13
N ILE A 146 10.14 22.73 79.31
CA ILE A 146 9.50 21.90 78.30
C ILE A 146 8.08 22.35 78.01
N ILE A 147 7.34 22.75 79.06
CA ILE A 147 5.96 23.32 78.94
C ILE A 147 5.93 24.55 77.98
N LYS A 148 7.01 25.32 77.92
CA LYS A 148 7.09 26.51 77.02
C LYS A 148 7.24 26.10 75.55
N HIS A 149 7.66 24.85 75.27
CA HIS A 149 7.86 24.34 73.92
C HIS A 149 6.77 23.36 73.46
N LEU A 150 5.85 22.89 74.32
CA LEU A 150 4.86 21.85 73.96
C LEU A 150 3.99 22.25 72.78
N ASN A 151 3.44 23.49 72.77
CA ASN A 151 2.65 23.96 71.61
C ASN A 151 3.48 24.11 70.35
N PHE A 152 4.77 24.47 70.48
CA PHE A 152 5.66 24.50 69.34
C PHE A 152 6.01 23.10 68.82
N LEU A 153 6.25 22.14 69.70
CA LEU A 153 6.47 20.74 69.38
C LEU A 153 5.25 20.15 68.69
N GLN A 154 4.04 20.48 69.17
CA GLN A 154 2.77 20.08 68.53
C GLN A 154 2.70 20.61 67.08
N LEU A 155 3.04 21.88 66.85
CA LEU A 155 3.07 22.48 65.52
C LEU A 155 4.11 21.80 64.62
N LEU A 156 5.33 21.59 65.12
CA LEU A 156 6.43 20.98 64.37
C LEU A 156 6.08 19.52 63.98
N THR A 157 5.46 18.78 64.90
CA THR A 157 4.96 17.41 64.65
C THR A 157 3.87 17.39 63.59
N ASN A 158 2.96 18.37 63.62
CA ASN A 158 1.93 18.49 62.59
C ASN A 158 2.55 18.69 61.20
N ILE A 159 3.54 19.59 61.08
CA ILE A 159 4.26 19.85 59.83
C ILE A 159 5.00 18.59 59.37
N LEU A 160 5.69 17.88 60.26
CA LEU A 160 6.40 16.65 59.97
C LEU A 160 5.47 15.56 59.37
N VAL A 161 4.38 15.25 60.09
CA VAL A 161 3.44 14.21 59.68
C VAL A 161 2.78 14.54 58.36
N SER A 162 2.31 15.81 58.20
CA SER A 162 1.71 16.27 56.94
C SER A 162 2.68 16.22 55.77
N ALA A 163 3.96 16.55 55.98
CA ALA A 163 4.98 16.47 54.93
C ALA A 163 5.24 15.02 54.50
N ILE A 164 5.32 14.07 55.43
CA ILE A 164 5.50 12.65 55.14
C ILE A 164 4.30 12.07 54.39
N GLU A 165 3.07 12.41 54.80
CA GLU A 165 1.84 11.97 54.13
C GLU A 165 1.77 12.49 52.68
N ASN A 166 2.04 13.78 52.47
CA ASN A 166 2.05 14.38 51.14
C ASN A 166 3.09 13.73 50.21
N HIS A 167 4.28 13.45 50.74
CA HIS A 167 5.33 12.78 49.97
C HIS A 167 4.94 11.37 49.56
N GLN A 168 4.28 10.60 50.44
CA GLN A 168 3.80 9.25 50.13
C GLN A 168 2.68 9.27 49.11
N LEU A 169 1.71 10.18 49.22
CA LEU A 169 0.64 10.38 48.25
C LEU A 169 1.18 10.74 46.86
N ALA A 170 2.16 11.66 46.81
CA ALA A 170 2.79 12.04 45.54
C ALA A 170 3.48 10.86 44.86
N LYS A 171 4.16 9.98 45.61
CA LYS A 171 4.75 8.76 45.07
C LYS A 171 3.71 7.80 44.51
N GLU A 172 2.59 7.65 45.19
CA GLU A 172 1.51 6.73 44.76
C GLU A 172 0.85 7.23 43.46
N VAL A 173 0.56 8.53 43.37
CA VAL A 173 0.02 9.16 42.17
C VAL A 173 0.98 9.00 40.97
N LEU A 174 2.27 9.24 41.18
CA LEU A 174 3.29 9.11 40.14
C LEU A 174 3.34 7.65 39.60
N LYS A 175 3.28 6.67 40.51
CA LYS A 175 3.27 5.26 40.15
C LYS A 175 2.05 4.90 39.29
N GLN A 176 0.86 5.34 39.70
CA GLN A 176 -0.39 5.10 38.96
C GLN A 176 -0.36 5.77 37.57
N GLU A 177 0.22 6.97 37.48
CA GLU A 177 0.36 7.65 36.20
C GLU A 177 1.31 6.91 35.25
N GLN A 178 2.42 6.37 35.76
CA GLN A 178 3.35 5.56 34.97
C GLN A 178 2.71 4.26 34.45
N GLU A 179 1.95 3.58 35.31
CA GLU A 179 1.22 2.37 34.92
C GLU A 179 0.15 2.68 33.85
N ARG A 180 -0.56 3.78 34.00
CA ARG A 180 -1.55 4.24 33.02
C ARG A 180 -0.91 4.58 31.68
N ARG A 181 0.25 5.26 31.67
CA ARG A 181 0.98 5.57 30.43
C ARG A 181 1.39 4.31 29.69
N LYS A 182 1.95 3.32 30.38
CA LYS A 182 2.31 2.03 29.77
C LYS A 182 1.11 1.31 29.17
N LEU A 183 -0.03 1.35 29.84
CA LEU A 183 -1.25 0.72 29.31
C LEU A 183 -1.71 1.41 28.02
N ILE A 184 -1.68 2.74 27.97
CA ILE A 184 -2.04 3.53 26.79
C ILE A 184 -1.07 3.25 25.62
N GLU A 185 0.23 3.19 25.88
CA GLU A 185 1.25 2.85 24.87
C GLU A 185 0.97 1.48 24.24
N ASN A 186 0.76 0.45 25.07
CA ASN A 186 0.44 -0.90 24.58
C ASN A 186 -0.87 -0.94 23.78
N GLN A 187 -1.90 -0.19 24.21
CA GLN A 187 -3.15 -0.10 23.47
C GLN A 187 -2.98 0.59 22.11
N ASN A 188 -2.16 1.64 22.06
CA ASN A 188 -1.88 2.34 20.81
C ASN A 188 -1.12 1.45 19.82
N GLU A 189 -0.09 0.72 20.26
CA GLU A 189 0.63 -0.24 19.40
C GLU A 189 -0.32 -1.32 18.84
N MET A 190 -1.19 -1.85 19.68
CA MET A 190 -2.17 -2.86 19.25
C MET A 190 -3.18 -2.28 18.24
N LEU A 191 -3.63 -1.04 18.47
CA LEU A 191 -4.54 -0.33 17.56
C LEU A 191 -3.87 -0.04 16.21
N GLU A 192 -2.64 0.45 16.20
CA GLU A 192 -1.87 0.71 14.98
C GLU A 192 -1.71 -0.57 14.14
N LYS A 193 -1.36 -1.68 14.79
CA LYS A 193 -1.28 -2.98 14.13
C LYS A 193 -2.61 -3.40 13.51
N LEU A 194 -3.70 -3.32 14.28
CA LEU A 194 -5.04 -3.68 13.82
C LEU A 194 -5.52 -2.79 12.66
N VAL A 195 -5.27 -1.47 12.74
CA VAL A 195 -5.58 -0.52 11.66
C VAL A 195 -4.77 -0.86 10.41
N GLY A 196 -3.47 -1.18 10.57
CA GLY A 196 -2.61 -1.61 9.46
C GLY A 196 -3.13 -2.87 8.75
N GLU A 197 -3.49 -3.91 9.51
CA GLU A 197 -4.06 -5.15 8.98
C GLU A 197 -5.39 -4.91 8.26
N ARG A 198 -6.31 -4.15 8.88
CA ARG A 198 -7.62 -3.84 8.29
C ARG A 198 -7.52 -2.98 7.02
N THR A 199 -6.57 -2.03 7.01
CA THR A 199 -6.31 -1.20 5.81
C THR A 199 -5.80 -2.05 4.65
N LYS A 200 -4.94 -3.02 4.93
CA LYS A 200 -4.42 -3.96 3.92
C LYS A 200 -5.53 -4.86 3.36
N GLU A 201 -6.39 -5.42 4.21
CA GLU A 201 -7.56 -6.21 3.80
C GLU A 201 -8.51 -5.40 2.91
N LEU A 202 -8.94 -4.22 3.37
CA LEU A 202 -9.85 -3.36 2.62
C LEU A 202 -9.28 -2.96 1.26
N LYS A 203 -7.96 -2.71 1.19
CA LYS A 203 -7.29 -2.42 -0.08
C LYS A 203 -7.36 -3.62 -1.03
N SER A 204 -7.08 -4.83 -0.54
CA SER A 204 -7.16 -6.06 -1.33
C SER A 204 -8.58 -6.34 -1.83
N GLU A 205 -9.59 -6.23 -0.96
CA GLU A 205 -11.00 -6.40 -1.33
C GLU A 205 -11.45 -5.37 -2.37
N LYS A 206 -11.01 -4.11 -2.23
CA LYS A 206 -11.29 -3.06 -3.20
C LYS A 206 -10.67 -3.36 -4.56
N GLU A 207 -9.40 -3.76 -4.60
CA GLU A 207 -8.70 -4.10 -5.84
C GLU A 207 -9.36 -5.30 -6.53
N GLU A 208 -9.78 -6.32 -5.78
CA GLU A 208 -10.50 -7.47 -6.33
C GLU A 208 -11.88 -7.08 -6.86
N SER A 209 -12.64 -6.29 -6.12
CA SER A 209 -13.94 -5.77 -6.59
C SER A 209 -13.80 -4.93 -7.86
N GLU A 210 -12.76 -4.09 -7.95
CA GLU A 210 -12.47 -3.30 -9.15
C GLU A 210 -12.09 -4.19 -10.33
N ARG A 211 -11.28 -5.21 -10.12
CA ARG A 211 -10.91 -6.18 -11.14
C ARG A 211 -12.13 -6.92 -11.69
N LEU A 212 -13.02 -7.39 -10.80
CA LEU A 212 -14.25 -8.07 -11.21
C LEU A 212 -15.18 -7.16 -12.02
N LEU A 213 -15.29 -5.89 -11.64
CA LEU A 213 -16.10 -4.92 -12.38
C LEU A 213 -15.51 -4.62 -13.77
N HIS A 214 -14.20 -4.51 -13.89
CA HIS A 214 -13.52 -4.28 -15.18
C HIS A 214 -13.56 -5.50 -16.11
N ASN A 215 -13.78 -6.71 -15.57
CA ASN A 215 -14.02 -7.89 -16.39
C ASN A 215 -15.42 -7.91 -17.04
N ILE A 216 -16.36 -7.07 -16.54
CA ILE A 216 -17.73 -7.02 -17.04
C ILE A 216 -17.97 -5.76 -17.89
N LEU A 217 -17.32 -4.63 -17.54
CA LEU A 217 -17.48 -3.34 -18.20
C LEU A 217 -16.13 -2.77 -18.61
N PRO A 218 -16.03 -2.11 -19.78
CA PRO A 218 -14.84 -1.34 -20.12
C PRO A 218 -14.52 -0.32 -19.03
N LYS A 219 -13.23 -0.11 -18.74
CA LYS A 219 -12.78 0.70 -17.60
C LYS A 219 -13.43 2.09 -17.54
N SER A 220 -13.42 2.83 -18.66
CA SER A 220 -14.02 4.15 -18.71
C SER A 220 -15.52 4.17 -18.41
N VAL A 221 -16.21 3.09 -18.76
CA VAL A 221 -17.65 2.89 -18.50
C VAL A 221 -17.88 2.53 -17.03
N ALA A 222 -17.04 1.69 -16.47
CA ALA A 222 -17.08 1.33 -15.05
C ALA A 222 -16.78 2.54 -14.15
N ASP A 223 -15.81 3.38 -14.53
CA ASP A 223 -15.46 4.60 -13.81
C ASP A 223 -16.60 5.61 -13.83
N GLU A 224 -17.26 5.81 -15.00
CA GLU A 224 -18.45 6.67 -15.10
C GLU A 224 -19.61 6.16 -14.24
N LEU A 225 -19.83 4.84 -14.23
CA LEU A 225 -20.87 4.22 -13.40
C LEU A 225 -20.62 4.44 -11.90
N LYS A 226 -19.37 4.32 -11.45
CA LYS A 226 -18.99 4.58 -10.05
C LYS A 226 -19.16 6.04 -9.67
N GLU A 227 -18.79 6.96 -10.56
CA GLU A 227 -18.84 8.40 -10.28
C GLU A 227 -20.27 8.96 -10.31
N LYS A 228 -21.05 8.56 -11.32
CA LYS A 228 -22.37 9.16 -11.58
C LYS A 228 -23.55 8.29 -11.14
N GLY A 229 -23.35 7.00 -10.92
CA GLY A 229 -24.42 6.03 -10.64
C GLY A 229 -25.23 5.62 -11.88
N PHE A 230 -24.92 6.16 -13.06
CA PHE A 230 -25.55 5.83 -14.35
C PHE A 230 -24.54 6.04 -15.48
N ILE A 231 -24.84 5.48 -16.66
CA ILE A 231 -24.02 5.60 -17.86
C ILE A 231 -24.83 6.27 -18.96
N THR A 232 -24.22 7.28 -19.58
CA THR A 232 -24.80 7.96 -20.71
C THR A 232 -24.44 7.21 -21.99
N PRO A 233 -25.45 6.80 -22.84
CA PRO A 233 -25.15 6.18 -24.12
C PRO A 233 -24.33 7.11 -25.01
N LEU A 234 -23.21 6.60 -25.56
CA LEU A 234 -22.31 7.37 -26.39
C LEU A 234 -22.48 7.02 -27.87
N ARG A 235 -22.58 8.05 -28.71
CA ARG A 235 -22.59 7.89 -30.16
C ARG A 235 -21.15 7.93 -30.71
N PHE A 236 -20.83 6.91 -31.49
CA PHE A 236 -19.60 6.81 -32.26
C PHE A 236 -19.93 7.03 -33.73
N SER A 237 -19.26 8.00 -34.37
CA SER A 237 -19.44 8.29 -35.78
C SER A 237 -18.87 7.19 -36.68
N GLU A 238 -17.81 6.54 -36.20
CA GLU A 238 -17.06 5.53 -36.92
C GLU A 238 -16.56 4.47 -35.93
N ALA A 239 -16.91 3.23 -36.18
CA ALA A 239 -16.41 2.05 -35.50
C ALA A 239 -16.51 0.86 -36.45
N THR A 240 -15.75 -0.21 -36.21
CA THR A 240 -15.84 -1.45 -36.98
C THR A 240 -16.24 -2.59 -36.08
N ILE A 241 -17.19 -3.38 -36.54
CA ILE A 241 -17.77 -4.51 -35.81
C ILE A 241 -17.38 -5.80 -36.53
N LEU A 242 -17.00 -6.77 -35.73
CA LEU A 242 -16.69 -8.14 -36.11
C LEU A 242 -17.78 -9.09 -35.58
N PHE A 243 -18.28 -9.95 -36.43
CA PHE A 243 -19.03 -11.15 -36.08
C PHE A 243 -18.31 -12.39 -36.61
N THR A 244 -18.25 -13.43 -35.80
CA THR A 244 -17.83 -14.76 -36.21
C THR A 244 -18.90 -15.78 -35.87
N ASP A 245 -18.95 -16.89 -36.62
CA ASP A 245 -19.89 -17.98 -36.39
C ASP A 245 -19.28 -19.30 -36.87
N PHE A 246 -19.54 -20.40 -36.17
CA PHE A 246 -19.03 -21.72 -36.58
C PHE A 246 -20.00 -22.41 -37.52
N LYS A 247 -19.46 -22.89 -38.64
CA LYS A 247 -20.26 -23.61 -39.62
C LYS A 247 -20.81 -24.91 -39.02
N GLU A 248 -22.11 -25.17 -39.26
CA GLU A 248 -22.80 -26.39 -38.84
C GLU A 248 -22.74 -26.67 -37.34
N PHE A 249 -22.57 -25.63 -36.51
CA PHE A 249 -22.47 -25.73 -35.06
C PHE A 249 -23.63 -26.53 -34.46
N THR A 250 -24.87 -26.25 -34.85
CA THR A 250 -26.06 -26.97 -34.36
C THR A 250 -26.00 -28.47 -34.62
N GLN A 251 -25.44 -28.90 -35.74
CA GLN A 251 -25.28 -30.34 -36.06
C GLN A 251 -24.12 -30.95 -35.28
N ALA A 252 -23.02 -30.24 -35.14
CA ALA A 252 -21.87 -30.68 -34.35
C ALA A 252 -22.21 -30.77 -32.86
N SER A 253 -22.89 -29.76 -32.32
CA SER A 253 -23.29 -29.71 -30.91
C SER A 253 -24.24 -30.84 -30.49
N SER A 254 -25.07 -31.35 -31.42
CA SER A 254 -25.96 -32.50 -31.14
C SER A 254 -25.22 -33.84 -30.97
N LYS A 255 -23.96 -33.94 -31.40
CA LYS A 255 -23.13 -35.15 -31.34
C LYS A 255 -22.10 -35.12 -30.19
N ILE A 256 -21.98 -34.00 -29.50
CA ILE A 256 -20.96 -33.76 -28.49
C ILE A 256 -21.64 -33.60 -27.14
N SER A 257 -21.03 -34.08 -26.03
CA SER A 257 -21.61 -33.80 -24.70
C SER A 257 -21.59 -32.30 -24.39
N PRO A 258 -22.60 -31.76 -23.70
CA PRO A 258 -22.65 -30.32 -23.37
C PRO A 258 -21.41 -29.84 -22.63
N GLN A 259 -20.82 -30.67 -21.76
CA GLN A 259 -19.62 -30.31 -20.99
C GLN A 259 -18.40 -30.15 -21.92
N ILE A 260 -18.19 -31.07 -22.88
CA ILE A 260 -17.10 -30.98 -23.86
C ILE A 260 -17.32 -29.76 -24.74
N LEU A 261 -18.55 -29.54 -25.21
CA LEU A 261 -18.88 -28.42 -26.09
C LEU A 261 -18.57 -27.05 -25.41
N VAL A 262 -18.98 -26.88 -24.16
CA VAL A 262 -18.69 -25.63 -23.40
C VAL A 262 -17.19 -25.48 -23.17
N GLY A 263 -16.47 -26.56 -22.88
CA GLY A 263 -15.01 -26.57 -22.75
C GLY A 263 -14.31 -26.12 -24.05
N GLU A 264 -14.72 -26.67 -25.19
CA GLU A 264 -14.21 -26.29 -26.51
C GLU A 264 -14.43 -24.80 -26.84
N LEU A 265 -15.66 -24.34 -26.66
CA LEU A 265 -15.98 -22.94 -26.91
C LEU A 265 -15.20 -22.01 -25.99
N ASN A 266 -15.07 -22.37 -24.71
CA ASN A 266 -14.32 -21.56 -23.75
C ASN A 266 -12.84 -21.44 -24.14
N ASP A 267 -12.20 -22.55 -24.55
CA ASP A 267 -10.81 -22.57 -24.98
C ASP A 267 -10.59 -21.66 -26.21
N ILE A 268 -11.48 -21.77 -27.21
CA ILE A 268 -11.41 -20.96 -28.43
C ILE A 268 -11.65 -19.48 -28.08
N PHE A 269 -12.69 -19.19 -27.32
CA PHE A 269 -13.04 -17.78 -26.99
C PHE A 269 -12.01 -17.11 -26.09
N MET A 270 -11.36 -17.84 -25.18
CA MET A 270 -10.21 -17.31 -24.44
C MET A 270 -9.06 -16.91 -25.39
N SER A 271 -8.77 -17.73 -26.39
CA SER A 271 -7.75 -17.39 -27.39
C SER A 271 -8.18 -16.19 -28.24
N PHE A 272 -9.47 -16.08 -28.58
CA PHE A 272 -10.00 -14.89 -29.26
C PHE A 272 -9.92 -13.65 -28.38
N ASP A 273 -10.16 -13.78 -27.08
CA ASP A 273 -10.01 -12.67 -26.13
C ASP A 273 -8.57 -12.12 -26.12
N PHE A 274 -7.55 -12.99 -26.16
CA PHE A 274 -6.14 -12.56 -26.30
C PHE A 274 -5.86 -11.89 -27.65
N ILE A 275 -6.43 -12.42 -28.74
CA ILE A 275 -6.24 -11.84 -30.08
C ILE A 275 -6.85 -10.44 -30.14
N ILE A 276 -8.08 -10.25 -29.67
CA ILE A 276 -8.73 -8.93 -29.71
C ILE A 276 -8.01 -7.93 -28.82
N GLU A 277 -7.52 -8.34 -27.64
CA GLU A 277 -6.71 -7.48 -26.76
C GLU A 277 -5.41 -7.03 -27.44
N LYS A 278 -4.70 -7.97 -28.14
CA LYS A 278 -3.49 -7.66 -28.91
C LYS A 278 -3.74 -6.57 -29.94
N HIS A 279 -4.88 -6.62 -30.61
CA HIS A 279 -5.27 -5.66 -31.67
C HIS A 279 -6.07 -4.45 -31.15
N GLY A 280 -6.33 -4.35 -29.85
CA GLY A 280 -7.04 -3.20 -29.25
C GLY A 280 -8.54 -3.15 -29.60
N LEU A 281 -9.18 -4.30 -29.78
CA LEU A 281 -10.63 -4.44 -29.92
C LEU A 281 -11.28 -4.62 -28.54
N GLU A 282 -12.54 -4.28 -28.45
CA GLU A 282 -13.41 -4.52 -27.30
C GLU A 282 -14.32 -5.71 -27.55
N LYS A 283 -14.32 -6.70 -26.66
CA LYS A 283 -15.31 -7.78 -26.67
C LYS A 283 -16.67 -7.21 -26.29
N ILE A 284 -17.68 -7.46 -27.10
CA ILE A 284 -19.04 -7.04 -26.79
C ILE A 284 -19.79 -8.17 -26.09
N LYS A 285 -19.92 -9.31 -26.74
CA LYS A 285 -20.61 -10.50 -26.19
C LYS A 285 -20.39 -11.74 -27.07
N THR A 286 -20.79 -12.87 -26.53
CA THR A 286 -21.02 -14.08 -27.33
C THR A 286 -22.52 -14.35 -27.46
N ILE A 287 -22.96 -14.88 -28.61
CA ILE A 287 -24.35 -15.24 -28.88
C ILE A 287 -24.36 -16.68 -29.37
N GLY A 288 -24.50 -17.64 -28.44
CA GLY A 288 -24.27 -19.05 -28.77
C GLY A 288 -22.82 -19.29 -29.13
N ASP A 289 -22.57 -19.73 -30.34
CA ASP A 289 -21.26 -19.95 -30.96
C ASP A 289 -20.72 -18.72 -31.72
N SER A 290 -21.49 -17.64 -31.78
CA SER A 290 -21.07 -16.40 -32.42
C SER A 290 -20.27 -15.52 -31.43
N TYR A 291 -19.12 -15.02 -31.89
CA TYR A 291 -18.29 -14.08 -31.12
C TYR A 291 -18.39 -12.68 -31.74
N MET A 292 -18.69 -11.68 -30.92
CA MET A 292 -18.89 -10.29 -31.33
C MET A 292 -17.87 -9.38 -30.64
N ALA A 293 -17.11 -8.64 -31.44
CA ALA A 293 -16.17 -7.62 -30.97
C ALA A 293 -16.24 -6.37 -31.82
N ALA A 294 -15.71 -5.25 -31.31
CA ALA A 294 -15.69 -3.99 -32.02
C ALA A 294 -14.39 -3.21 -31.77
N CYS A 295 -13.99 -2.37 -32.72
CA CYS A 295 -12.88 -1.43 -32.59
C CYS A 295 -13.35 0.00 -32.88
N GLY A 296 -12.71 0.99 -32.23
CA GLY A 296 -13.10 2.41 -32.28
C GLY A 296 -14.02 2.82 -31.14
N LEU A 297 -14.23 1.94 -30.15
CA LEU A 297 -14.94 2.16 -28.89
C LEU A 297 -14.26 1.36 -27.76
N PRO A 298 -14.38 1.76 -26.48
CA PRO A 298 -14.90 3.04 -26.03
C PRO A 298 -13.99 4.22 -26.40
N LYS A 299 -12.76 3.95 -26.87
CA LYS A 299 -11.82 4.95 -27.39
C LYS A 299 -11.90 5.02 -28.91
N LYS A 300 -11.93 6.23 -29.46
CA LYS A 300 -11.92 6.42 -30.93
C LYS A 300 -10.54 6.10 -31.50
N ILE A 301 -10.49 5.21 -32.47
CA ILE A 301 -9.29 4.79 -33.19
C ILE A 301 -9.57 4.98 -34.69
N LYS A 302 -8.80 5.81 -35.38
CA LYS A 302 -9.01 6.08 -36.83
C LYS A 302 -8.80 4.84 -37.71
N THR A 303 -7.94 3.95 -37.25
CA THR A 303 -7.51 2.72 -37.96
C THR A 303 -8.33 1.49 -37.55
N HIS A 304 -9.50 1.71 -36.90
CA HIS A 304 -10.36 0.66 -36.35
C HIS A 304 -10.63 -0.50 -37.33
N ALA A 305 -10.86 -0.23 -38.63
CA ALA A 305 -11.14 -1.25 -39.63
C ALA A 305 -9.93 -2.17 -39.89
N ILE A 306 -8.72 -1.60 -39.91
CA ILE A 306 -7.47 -2.35 -40.14
C ILE A 306 -7.21 -3.28 -38.95
N HIS A 307 -7.39 -2.81 -37.72
CA HIS A 307 -7.25 -3.60 -36.50
C HIS A 307 -8.20 -4.80 -36.48
N VAL A 308 -9.46 -4.58 -36.83
CA VAL A 308 -10.46 -5.65 -36.89
C VAL A 308 -10.07 -6.73 -37.93
N VAL A 309 -9.67 -6.30 -39.14
CA VAL A 309 -9.28 -7.26 -40.19
C VAL A 309 -8.04 -8.06 -39.79
N ARG A 310 -7.06 -7.46 -39.12
CA ARG A 310 -5.90 -8.18 -38.58
C ARG A 310 -6.29 -9.18 -37.50
N ALA A 311 -7.14 -8.79 -36.57
CA ALA A 311 -7.67 -9.73 -35.58
C ALA A 311 -8.39 -10.92 -36.23
N CYS A 312 -9.15 -10.66 -37.33
CA CYS A 312 -9.80 -11.73 -38.10
C CYS A 312 -8.79 -12.72 -38.71
N PHE A 313 -7.69 -12.23 -39.27
CA PHE A 313 -6.62 -13.09 -39.78
C PHE A 313 -5.99 -13.96 -38.69
N ASP A 314 -5.63 -13.35 -37.55
CA ASP A 314 -5.04 -14.09 -36.41
C ASP A 314 -6.03 -15.13 -35.86
N MET A 315 -7.34 -14.82 -35.79
CA MET A 315 -8.37 -15.79 -35.36
C MET A 315 -8.47 -16.99 -36.34
N LEU A 316 -8.45 -16.72 -37.65
CA LEU A 316 -8.48 -17.79 -38.66
C LEU A 316 -7.20 -18.64 -38.61
N GLU A 317 -6.04 -18.04 -38.48
CA GLU A 317 -4.75 -18.73 -38.34
C GLU A 317 -4.71 -19.62 -37.10
N TYR A 318 -5.18 -19.07 -35.93
CA TYR A 318 -5.31 -19.85 -34.70
C TYR A 318 -6.17 -21.11 -34.92
N LEU A 319 -7.32 -20.98 -35.55
CA LEU A 319 -8.19 -22.15 -35.82
C LEU A 319 -7.57 -23.16 -36.78
N GLU A 320 -6.85 -22.72 -37.81
CA GLU A 320 -6.13 -23.62 -38.71
C GLU A 320 -5.00 -24.37 -37.99
N THR A 321 -4.25 -23.68 -37.13
CA THR A 321 -3.21 -24.31 -36.29
C THR A 321 -3.82 -25.32 -35.32
N ARG A 322 -4.93 -24.93 -34.67
CA ARG A 322 -5.65 -25.80 -33.73
C ARG A 322 -6.18 -27.07 -34.39
N LYS A 323 -6.64 -27.02 -35.65
CA LYS A 323 -7.13 -28.17 -36.39
C LYS A 323 -6.10 -29.30 -36.53
N GLN A 324 -4.80 -29.03 -36.42
CA GLN A 324 -3.74 -30.02 -36.51
C GLN A 324 -3.71 -30.95 -35.29
N HIS A 325 -4.16 -30.48 -34.13
CA HIS A 325 -4.02 -31.19 -32.85
C HIS A 325 -5.37 -31.43 -32.14
N ALA A 326 -6.45 -30.72 -32.52
CA ALA A 326 -7.75 -30.85 -31.89
C ALA A 326 -8.59 -32.00 -32.49
N GLU A 327 -9.35 -32.67 -31.62
CA GLU A 327 -10.31 -33.72 -32.03
C GLU A 327 -11.46 -33.13 -32.84
N ILE A 328 -11.93 -31.93 -32.47
CA ILE A 328 -13.04 -31.24 -33.13
C ILE A 328 -12.47 -30.11 -34.00
N LYS A 329 -12.72 -30.25 -35.31
CA LYS A 329 -12.21 -29.30 -36.32
C LYS A 329 -13.27 -28.27 -36.62
N TRP A 330 -13.28 -27.15 -35.89
CA TRP A 330 -14.19 -26.05 -36.11
C TRP A 330 -13.81 -25.27 -37.38
N GLU A 331 -14.82 -24.91 -38.15
CA GLU A 331 -14.72 -24.03 -39.32
C GLU A 331 -15.51 -22.74 -39.04
N MET A 332 -14.90 -21.60 -39.29
CA MET A 332 -15.46 -20.30 -38.92
C MET A 332 -15.73 -19.43 -40.14
N ARG A 333 -16.84 -18.70 -40.10
CA ARG A 333 -17.17 -17.60 -40.99
C ARG A 333 -16.92 -16.28 -40.27
N VAL A 334 -16.52 -15.24 -41.01
CA VAL A 334 -16.24 -13.92 -40.48
C VAL A 334 -16.96 -12.86 -41.29
N GLY A 335 -17.64 -11.93 -40.61
CA GLY A 335 -18.29 -10.77 -41.20
C GLY A 335 -17.89 -9.49 -40.51
N VAL A 336 -17.54 -8.46 -41.30
CA VAL A 336 -17.06 -7.17 -40.75
C VAL A 336 -17.82 -6.01 -41.43
N ASN A 337 -18.22 -5.04 -40.64
CA ASN A 337 -18.83 -3.81 -41.17
C ASN A 337 -18.39 -2.59 -40.35
N SER A 338 -18.19 -1.46 -41.05
CA SER A 338 -17.79 -0.17 -40.47
C SER A 338 -18.88 0.86 -40.62
N GLY A 339 -19.12 1.66 -39.59
CA GLY A 339 -20.11 2.76 -39.64
C GLY A 339 -20.44 3.30 -38.24
N PRO A 340 -21.45 4.19 -38.17
CA PRO A 340 -21.88 4.79 -36.93
C PRO A 340 -22.68 3.83 -36.04
N LEU A 341 -22.49 3.94 -34.71
CA LEU A 341 -23.25 3.16 -33.74
C LEU A 341 -23.43 3.96 -32.42
N VAL A 342 -24.23 3.40 -31.52
CA VAL A 342 -24.35 3.84 -30.13
C VAL A 342 -23.90 2.71 -29.23
N ALA A 343 -23.05 3.02 -28.24
CA ALA A 343 -22.67 2.09 -27.20
C ALA A 343 -23.20 2.57 -25.85
N GLY A 344 -23.56 1.65 -24.98
CA GLY A 344 -24.10 1.98 -23.67
C GLY A 344 -24.25 0.75 -22.78
N VAL A 345 -24.78 0.96 -21.58
CA VAL A 345 -25.09 -0.10 -20.63
C VAL A 345 -26.59 -0.22 -20.44
N VAL A 346 -27.08 -1.43 -20.46
CA VAL A 346 -28.49 -1.76 -20.23
C VAL A 346 -28.61 -2.67 -19.04
N GLY A 347 -29.69 -2.48 -18.26
CA GLY A 347 -30.01 -3.26 -17.08
C GLY A 347 -29.76 -2.50 -15.76
N ALA A 348 -30.54 -2.84 -14.73
CA ALA A 348 -30.43 -2.23 -13.40
C ALA A 348 -29.67 -3.11 -12.40
N LYS A 349 -29.72 -4.44 -12.57
CA LYS A 349 -29.07 -5.41 -11.65
C LYS A 349 -27.98 -6.24 -12.33
N LYS A 350 -28.17 -6.52 -13.62
CA LYS A 350 -27.17 -7.19 -14.46
C LYS A 350 -26.80 -6.20 -15.57
N PHE A 351 -25.73 -5.48 -15.37
CA PHE A 351 -25.22 -4.55 -16.35
C PHE A 351 -24.65 -5.29 -17.54
N THR A 352 -25.08 -4.91 -18.75
CA THR A 352 -24.51 -5.42 -19.98
C THR A 352 -24.11 -4.23 -20.85
N TYR A 353 -22.80 -4.13 -21.13
CA TYR A 353 -22.29 -3.20 -22.12
C TYR A 353 -22.60 -3.77 -23.50
N ASP A 354 -23.29 -2.99 -24.33
CA ASP A 354 -23.71 -3.44 -25.67
C ASP A 354 -23.68 -2.28 -26.66
N ILE A 355 -23.81 -2.62 -27.94
CA ILE A 355 -23.82 -1.67 -29.06
C ILE A 355 -25.07 -1.83 -29.92
N TRP A 356 -25.57 -0.69 -30.40
CA TRP A 356 -26.78 -0.63 -31.22
C TRP A 356 -26.56 0.22 -32.43
N GLY A 357 -27.26 -0.13 -33.49
CA GLY A 357 -27.28 0.59 -34.76
C GLY A 357 -27.33 -0.35 -35.95
N ASP A 358 -27.60 0.21 -37.08
CA ASP A 358 -27.70 -0.52 -38.34
C ASP A 358 -26.34 -1.16 -38.73
N THR A 359 -25.24 -0.53 -38.31
CA THR A 359 -23.87 -1.02 -38.48
C THR A 359 -23.71 -2.43 -37.90
N VAL A 360 -24.35 -2.72 -36.75
CA VAL A 360 -24.34 -4.03 -36.11
C VAL A 360 -25.05 -5.08 -36.95
N ASN A 361 -26.26 -4.73 -37.43
CA ASN A 361 -27.06 -5.65 -38.23
C ASN A 361 -26.38 -5.99 -39.57
N ILE A 362 -25.69 -5.03 -40.18
CA ILE A 362 -24.97 -5.24 -41.44
C ILE A 362 -23.76 -6.16 -41.19
N ALA A 363 -23.02 -5.97 -40.09
CA ALA A 363 -21.88 -6.85 -39.72
C ALA A 363 -22.32 -8.31 -39.55
N SER A 364 -23.44 -8.56 -38.86
CA SER A 364 -24.01 -9.91 -38.72
C SER A 364 -24.43 -10.49 -40.08
N ARG A 365 -24.97 -9.70 -41.00
CA ARG A 365 -25.29 -10.17 -42.36
C ARG A 365 -24.06 -10.43 -43.19
N MET A 366 -22.96 -9.66 -43.02
CA MET A 366 -21.68 -9.96 -43.64
C MET A 366 -21.16 -11.35 -43.21
N GLU A 367 -21.33 -11.66 -41.92
CA GLU A 367 -20.97 -12.98 -41.37
C GLU A 367 -21.84 -14.09 -42.03
N SER A 368 -23.17 -13.96 -41.91
CA SER A 368 -24.09 -15.03 -42.38
C SER A 368 -24.00 -15.30 -43.88
N ASN A 369 -23.55 -14.31 -44.66
CA ASN A 369 -23.28 -14.45 -46.10
C ASN A 369 -21.80 -14.74 -46.40
N SER A 370 -20.95 -14.94 -45.39
CA SER A 370 -19.54 -15.28 -45.61
C SER A 370 -19.34 -16.73 -45.99
N HIS A 371 -18.15 -17.04 -46.50
CA HIS A 371 -17.67 -18.41 -46.68
C HIS A 371 -16.71 -18.80 -45.55
N VAL A 372 -16.64 -20.08 -45.27
CA VAL A 372 -15.69 -20.63 -44.28
C VAL A 372 -14.25 -20.21 -44.62
N GLY A 373 -13.53 -19.78 -43.59
CA GLY A 373 -12.13 -19.36 -43.74
C GLY A 373 -11.95 -18.04 -44.49
N LYS A 374 -13.06 -17.29 -44.74
CA LYS A 374 -13.01 -16.02 -45.46
C LYS A 374 -13.49 -14.88 -44.57
N ILE A 375 -12.85 -13.73 -44.72
CA ILE A 375 -13.24 -12.48 -44.10
C ILE A 375 -14.10 -11.71 -45.10
N ASN A 376 -15.42 -11.62 -44.84
CA ASN A 376 -16.37 -10.91 -45.67
C ASN A 376 -16.64 -9.53 -45.12
N VAL A 377 -16.40 -8.47 -45.90
CA VAL A 377 -16.55 -7.10 -45.47
C VAL A 377 -17.53 -6.33 -46.35
N SER A 378 -18.19 -5.33 -45.76
CA SER A 378 -18.99 -4.38 -46.51
C SER A 378 -18.15 -3.39 -47.33
N GLN A 379 -18.76 -2.70 -48.29
CA GLN A 379 -18.11 -1.65 -49.06
C GLN A 379 -17.50 -0.58 -48.18
N SER A 380 -18.21 -0.13 -47.12
CA SER A 380 -17.69 0.90 -46.20
C SER A 380 -16.40 0.45 -45.49
N THR A 381 -16.30 -0.84 -45.14
CA THR A 381 -15.08 -1.39 -44.58
C THR A 381 -13.98 -1.55 -45.63
N ALA A 382 -14.33 -2.05 -46.82
CA ALA A 382 -13.38 -2.23 -47.91
C ALA A 382 -12.69 -0.90 -48.29
N GLU A 383 -13.44 0.21 -48.33
CA GLU A 383 -12.87 1.53 -48.61
C GLU A 383 -11.87 2.00 -47.55
N LEU A 384 -12.10 1.68 -46.28
CA LEU A 384 -11.19 2.01 -45.19
C LEU A 384 -9.87 1.18 -45.17
N ILE A 385 -9.92 -0.04 -45.73
CA ILE A 385 -8.80 -0.97 -45.68
C ILE A 385 -8.05 -1.17 -47.02
N LYS A 386 -8.59 -0.66 -48.15
CA LYS A 386 -8.08 -0.87 -49.51
C LYS A 386 -6.60 -0.56 -49.72
N ASP A 387 -6.04 0.35 -48.94
CA ASP A 387 -4.64 0.71 -49.07
C ASP A 387 -3.70 -0.31 -48.39
N TYR A 388 -4.23 -1.11 -47.48
CA TYR A 388 -3.47 -2.06 -46.65
C TYR A 388 -3.76 -3.54 -46.98
N PHE A 389 -4.97 -3.82 -47.54
CA PHE A 389 -5.40 -5.16 -47.86
C PHE A 389 -5.88 -5.27 -49.31
N GLU A 390 -5.67 -6.42 -49.90
CA GLU A 390 -6.29 -6.77 -51.15
C GLU A 390 -7.68 -7.29 -50.94
N CYS A 391 -8.67 -6.66 -51.62
CA CYS A 391 -10.06 -6.99 -51.49
C CYS A 391 -10.64 -7.41 -52.84
N GLU A 392 -11.31 -8.56 -52.89
CA GLU A 392 -12.00 -9.08 -54.05
C GLU A 392 -13.52 -8.82 -53.96
N HIS A 393 -14.12 -8.14 -54.93
CA HIS A 393 -15.53 -7.98 -54.99
C HIS A 393 -16.25 -9.29 -55.24
N ARG A 394 -17.19 -9.66 -54.34
CA ARG A 394 -17.85 -10.97 -54.43
C ARG A 394 -19.34 -10.92 -54.79
N GLY A 395 -19.91 -9.75 -55.05
CA GLY A 395 -21.30 -9.58 -55.39
C GLY A 395 -22.05 -8.74 -54.37
N LYS A 396 -23.36 -8.76 -54.49
CA LYS A 396 -24.27 -7.86 -53.72
C LYS A 396 -25.14 -8.63 -52.75
N LEU A 397 -25.40 -8.02 -51.60
CA LEU A 397 -26.34 -8.47 -50.58
C LEU A 397 -27.56 -7.57 -50.57
N SER A 398 -28.76 -8.18 -50.70
CA SER A 398 -29.99 -7.44 -50.48
C SER A 398 -30.24 -7.17 -49.00
N ALA A 399 -30.15 -5.93 -48.59
CA ALA A 399 -30.39 -5.50 -47.22
C ALA A 399 -31.77 -4.89 -47.08
N LYS A 400 -32.64 -5.50 -46.24
CA LYS A 400 -34.00 -5.03 -46.03
C LYS A 400 -34.00 -3.53 -45.61
N GLY A 401 -34.64 -2.67 -46.45
CA GLY A 401 -34.73 -1.22 -46.22
C GLY A 401 -33.54 -0.39 -46.71
N LYS A 402 -32.48 -1.01 -47.33
CA LYS A 402 -31.28 -0.31 -47.83
C LYS A 402 -30.87 -0.64 -49.26
N GLY A 403 -31.62 -1.52 -49.91
CA GLY A 403 -31.28 -1.97 -51.28
C GLY A 403 -30.14 -2.97 -51.30
N GLU A 404 -29.40 -2.98 -52.41
CA GLU A 404 -28.26 -3.84 -52.60
C GLU A 404 -26.98 -3.21 -52.07
N MET A 405 -26.19 -3.98 -51.33
CA MET A 405 -24.89 -3.59 -50.78
C MET A 405 -23.78 -4.49 -51.31
N ASP A 406 -22.71 -3.89 -51.77
CA ASP A 406 -21.55 -4.63 -52.27
C ASP A 406 -20.78 -5.29 -51.11
N MET A 407 -20.32 -6.53 -51.34
CA MET A 407 -19.51 -7.34 -50.42
C MET A 407 -18.15 -7.62 -51.03
N TYR A 408 -17.15 -7.72 -50.16
CA TYR A 408 -15.79 -7.97 -50.56
C TYR A 408 -15.16 -9.06 -49.64
N PHE A 409 -14.37 -9.97 -50.24
CA PHE A 409 -13.47 -10.81 -49.46
C PHE A 409 -12.14 -10.10 -49.28
N VAL A 410 -11.63 -10.08 -48.06
CA VAL A 410 -10.26 -9.67 -47.79
C VAL A 410 -9.35 -10.87 -48.01
N LEU A 411 -8.38 -10.73 -48.92
CA LEU A 411 -7.53 -11.83 -49.35
C LEU A 411 -6.25 -11.94 -48.53
N HIS A 412 -5.49 -10.86 -48.46
CA HIS A 412 -4.22 -10.75 -47.74
C HIS A 412 -3.75 -9.30 -47.59
N ASP A 413 -2.71 -9.08 -46.79
CA ASP A 413 -2.02 -7.80 -46.66
C ASP A 413 -1.44 -7.37 -48.02
N ARG A 414 -1.61 -6.10 -48.35
CA ARG A 414 -0.92 -5.45 -49.49
C ARG A 414 0.53 -5.13 -49.12
N MET A 415 1.34 -6.14 -48.94
CA MET A 415 2.77 -5.97 -48.78
C MET A 415 3.43 -5.82 -50.16
N THR A 416 4.48 -5.00 -50.24
CA THR A 416 5.29 -4.93 -51.46
C THR A 416 6.03 -6.26 -51.69
N GLU A 417 6.34 -6.57 -52.93
CA GLU A 417 7.08 -7.81 -53.27
C GLU A 417 8.47 -7.85 -52.61
N ARG A 418 9.12 -6.68 -52.45
CA ARG A 418 10.41 -6.61 -51.74
C ARG A 418 10.28 -6.97 -50.27
N PHE A 419 9.22 -6.51 -49.59
CA PHE A 419 8.97 -6.84 -48.16
C PHE A 419 8.56 -8.30 -47.97
N LYS A 420 7.72 -8.87 -48.87
CA LYS A 420 7.39 -10.30 -48.84
C LYS A 420 8.63 -11.17 -48.97
N ARG A 421 9.52 -10.86 -49.90
CA ARG A 421 10.79 -11.56 -50.10
C ARG A 421 11.72 -11.43 -48.89
N LEU A 422 11.83 -10.24 -48.31
CA LEU A 422 12.58 -9.99 -47.07
C LEU A 422 12.02 -10.84 -45.91
N LYS A 423 10.69 -10.77 -45.67
CA LYS A 423 10.04 -11.57 -44.61
C LYS A 423 10.32 -13.04 -44.78
N LYS A 424 10.20 -13.59 -46.00
CA LYS A 424 10.50 -15.01 -46.28
C LYS A 424 11.97 -15.35 -45.98
N TYR A 425 12.90 -14.47 -46.37
CA TYR A 425 14.32 -14.64 -46.06
C TYR A 425 14.59 -14.65 -44.55
N VAL A 426 14.05 -13.69 -43.80
CA VAL A 426 14.27 -13.60 -42.35
C VAL A 426 13.66 -14.80 -41.63
N VAL A 427 12.45 -15.22 -42.01
CA VAL A 427 11.82 -16.45 -41.46
C VAL A 427 12.71 -17.66 -41.66
N ALA A 428 13.23 -17.89 -42.87
CA ALA A 428 14.15 -18.99 -43.14
C ALA A 428 15.45 -18.85 -42.32
N LEU A 429 16.05 -17.67 -42.29
CA LEU A 429 17.30 -17.39 -41.56
C LEU A 429 17.16 -17.72 -40.07
N LEU A 430 16.11 -17.20 -39.42
CA LEU A 430 15.89 -17.39 -38.00
C LEU A 430 15.50 -18.85 -37.67
N SER A 431 14.63 -19.47 -38.47
CA SER A 431 14.24 -20.87 -38.26
C SER A 431 15.41 -21.86 -38.39
N GLU A 432 16.40 -21.58 -39.28
CA GLU A 432 17.51 -22.47 -39.53
C GLU A 432 18.74 -22.21 -38.66
N LYS A 433 18.96 -20.95 -38.23
CA LYS A 433 20.25 -20.54 -37.66
C LYS A 433 20.18 -19.99 -36.22
N LEU A 434 18.99 -19.78 -35.67
CA LEU A 434 18.92 -19.38 -34.27
C LEU A 434 19.33 -20.54 -33.35
N PRO A 435 20.15 -20.29 -32.33
CA PRO A 435 20.44 -21.27 -31.28
C PRO A 435 19.18 -21.71 -30.54
N ALA A 436 19.08 -22.99 -30.18
CA ALA A 436 17.90 -23.55 -29.52
C ALA A 436 17.69 -23.08 -28.08
N ASN A 437 18.67 -22.42 -27.47
CA ASN A 437 18.60 -21.83 -26.14
C ASN A 437 18.08 -20.37 -26.12
N LEU A 438 17.63 -19.84 -27.25
CA LEU A 438 16.97 -18.53 -27.34
C LEU A 438 15.45 -18.71 -27.23
N PHE A 439 14.95 -18.62 -26.00
CA PHE A 439 13.52 -18.80 -25.73
C PHE A 439 12.70 -17.54 -25.94
N TYR A 440 13.33 -16.35 -25.79
CA TYR A 440 12.70 -15.05 -25.97
C TYR A 440 13.05 -14.42 -27.33
N HIS A 441 14.33 -14.28 -27.66
CA HIS A 441 14.80 -13.71 -28.93
C HIS A 441 14.73 -14.77 -30.04
N ASN A 442 13.51 -15.10 -30.45
CA ASN A 442 13.21 -16.15 -31.43
C ASN A 442 12.41 -15.57 -32.61
N LEU A 443 12.05 -16.46 -33.58
CA LEU A 443 11.27 -16.05 -34.75
C LEU A 443 9.92 -15.43 -34.38
N ASP A 444 9.22 -15.98 -33.37
CA ASP A 444 7.91 -15.47 -32.96
C ASP A 444 8.02 -14.05 -32.39
N HIS A 445 9.10 -13.76 -31.65
CA HIS A 445 9.37 -12.41 -31.18
C HIS A 445 9.59 -11.42 -32.33
N SER A 446 10.44 -11.76 -33.31
CA SER A 446 10.70 -10.84 -34.45
C SER A 446 9.44 -10.58 -35.28
N LEU A 447 8.57 -11.58 -35.45
CA LEU A 447 7.30 -11.42 -36.14
C LEU A 447 6.33 -10.57 -35.32
N ASP A 448 6.25 -10.76 -34.01
CA ASP A 448 5.40 -10.01 -33.10
C ASP A 448 5.82 -8.54 -33.05
N VAL A 449 7.11 -8.26 -32.95
CA VAL A 449 7.67 -6.89 -33.01
C VAL A 449 7.32 -6.21 -34.33
N SER A 450 7.39 -6.93 -35.48
CA SER A 450 7.02 -6.38 -36.79
C SER A 450 5.52 -6.04 -36.88
N GLU A 451 4.64 -6.79 -36.22
CA GLU A 451 3.21 -6.49 -36.16
C GLU A 451 2.90 -5.34 -35.17
N ALA A 452 3.57 -5.31 -34.01
CA ALA A 452 3.47 -4.20 -33.07
C ALA A 452 3.96 -2.89 -33.70
N ALA A 453 5.10 -2.92 -34.40
CA ALA A 453 5.66 -1.79 -35.13
C ALA A 453 4.71 -1.25 -36.21
N PHE A 454 4.05 -2.14 -36.95
CA PHE A 454 3.02 -1.75 -37.93
C PHE A 454 1.87 -1.03 -37.23
N THR A 455 1.36 -1.60 -36.16
CA THR A 455 0.22 -1.07 -35.42
C THR A 455 0.51 0.30 -34.83
N LEU A 456 1.68 0.46 -34.20
CA LEU A 456 2.13 1.74 -33.64
C LEU A 456 2.37 2.79 -34.72
N ALA A 457 3.11 2.45 -35.77
CA ALA A 457 3.41 3.36 -36.89
C ALA A 457 2.12 3.88 -37.56
N LEU A 458 1.13 2.99 -37.73
CA LEU A 458 -0.17 3.35 -38.30
C LEU A 458 -0.94 4.35 -37.42
N GLN A 459 -0.96 4.13 -36.11
CA GLN A 459 -1.64 5.02 -35.16
C GLN A 459 -0.91 6.35 -34.97
N GLU A 460 0.41 6.36 -35.08
CA GLU A 460 1.24 7.57 -35.07
C GLU A 460 1.19 8.33 -36.43
N GLY A 461 0.45 7.81 -37.42
CA GLY A 461 0.20 8.50 -38.70
C GLY A 461 1.38 8.46 -39.66
N ILE A 462 2.23 7.44 -39.56
CA ILE A 462 3.38 7.24 -40.45
C ILE A 462 2.90 6.85 -41.85
N SER A 463 3.60 7.34 -42.90
CA SER A 463 3.28 6.98 -44.29
C SER A 463 3.52 5.50 -44.57
N LYS A 464 2.80 4.95 -45.54
CA LYS A 464 2.87 3.52 -45.88
C LYS A 464 4.28 3.05 -46.24
N GLU A 465 5.04 3.88 -46.97
CA GLU A 465 6.42 3.60 -47.37
C GLU A 465 7.32 3.49 -46.12
N ASN A 466 7.18 4.43 -45.18
CA ASN A 466 7.97 4.44 -43.96
C ASN A 466 7.53 3.33 -42.97
N ILE A 467 6.26 2.97 -42.95
CA ILE A 467 5.78 1.80 -42.19
C ILE A 467 6.50 0.54 -42.66
N GLU A 468 6.71 0.36 -43.96
CA GLU A 468 7.45 -0.78 -44.49
C GLU A 468 8.91 -0.81 -44.01
N LEU A 469 9.59 0.36 -43.94
CA LEU A 469 10.95 0.44 -43.41
C LEU A 469 11.01 0.08 -41.92
N ILE A 470 10.06 0.58 -41.12
CA ILE A 470 9.97 0.24 -39.69
C ILE A 470 9.72 -1.27 -39.50
N ARG A 471 8.81 -1.86 -40.27
CA ARG A 471 8.55 -3.32 -40.24
C ARG A 471 9.77 -4.14 -40.66
N SER A 472 10.54 -3.63 -41.66
CA SER A 472 11.77 -4.28 -42.13
C SER A 472 12.85 -4.26 -41.05
N ALA A 473 13.00 -3.14 -40.35
CA ALA A 473 13.89 -3.03 -39.22
C ALA A 473 13.48 -3.98 -38.08
N ALA A 474 12.18 -4.05 -37.79
CA ALA A 474 11.61 -4.95 -36.79
C ALA A 474 11.87 -6.43 -37.10
N LEU A 475 11.79 -6.86 -38.37
CA LEU A 475 12.15 -8.22 -38.75
C LEU A 475 13.64 -8.52 -38.58
N LEU A 476 14.51 -7.52 -38.74
CA LEU A 476 15.96 -7.69 -38.80
C LEU A 476 16.65 -7.45 -37.47
N HIS A 477 16.01 -6.78 -36.46
CA HIS A 477 16.66 -6.26 -35.26
C HIS A 477 17.42 -7.34 -34.48
N ASP A 478 16.88 -8.54 -34.40
CA ASP A 478 17.44 -9.66 -33.65
C ASP A 478 18.15 -10.72 -34.55
N THR A 479 18.28 -10.45 -35.85
CA THR A 479 18.96 -11.41 -36.76
C THR A 479 20.42 -11.64 -36.40
N GLY A 480 21.05 -10.74 -35.69
CA GLY A 480 22.42 -10.87 -35.21
C GLY A 480 22.63 -12.04 -34.25
N PHE A 481 21.61 -12.45 -33.51
CA PHE A 481 21.65 -13.60 -32.62
C PHE A 481 21.96 -14.92 -33.38
N THR A 482 21.75 -14.96 -34.70
CA THR A 482 22.17 -16.12 -35.53
C THR A 482 23.70 -16.30 -35.57
N LYS A 483 24.47 -15.30 -35.17
CA LYS A 483 25.94 -15.34 -35.16
C LYS A 483 26.54 -15.15 -33.77
N LYS A 484 26.02 -14.26 -32.95
CA LYS A 484 26.58 -13.91 -31.64
C LYS A 484 25.50 -13.36 -30.70
N TYR A 485 25.58 -13.71 -29.44
CA TYR A 485 24.64 -13.21 -28.43
C TYR A 485 24.87 -11.73 -28.06
N ASN A 486 26.13 -11.36 -27.83
CA ASN A 486 26.52 -9.97 -27.61
C ASN A 486 26.78 -9.27 -28.96
N GLU A 487 26.48 -7.94 -29.03
CA GLU A 487 26.63 -7.13 -30.26
C GLU A 487 25.69 -7.59 -31.39
N ASN A 488 24.53 -8.17 -31.04
CA ASN A 488 23.54 -8.65 -31.99
C ASN A 488 23.02 -7.53 -32.91
N GLU A 489 22.89 -6.29 -32.41
CA GLU A 489 22.40 -5.15 -33.19
C GLU A 489 23.41 -4.73 -34.27
N GLU A 490 24.70 -4.69 -33.93
CA GLU A 490 25.76 -4.42 -34.91
C GLU A 490 25.78 -5.49 -36.01
N ILE A 491 25.70 -6.76 -35.63
CA ILE A 491 25.65 -7.89 -36.58
C ILE A 491 24.36 -7.88 -37.39
N GLY A 492 23.22 -7.50 -36.76
CA GLY A 492 21.95 -7.29 -37.45
C GLY A 492 22.06 -6.22 -38.55
N CYS A 493 22.75 -5.13 -38.26
CA CYS A 493 23.08 -4.10 -39.28
C CYS A 493 23.98 -4.62 -40.38
N GLU A 494 25.00 -5.46 -40.10
CA GLU A 494 25.83 -6.09 -41.12
C GLU A 494 24.98 -6.99 -42.05
N ILE A 495 24.06 -7.80 -41.45
CA ILE A 495 23.13 -8.63 -42.22
C ILE A 495 22.23 -7.76 -43.09
N ALA A 496 21.66 -6.68 -42.52
CA ALA A 496 20.83 -5.75 -43.25
C ALA A 496 21.55 -5.13 -44.43
N ARG A 497 22.78 -4.62 -44.24
CA ARG A 497 23.62 -4.04 -45.33
C ARG A 497 23.99 -5.04 -46.42
N SER A 498 24.17 -6.30 -46.05
CA SER A 498 24.47 -7.39 -47.01
C SER A 498 23.25 -7.85 -47.80
N GLU A 499 22.09 -7.96 -47.18
CA GLU A 499 20.94 -8.63 -47.74
C GLU A 499 19.90 -7.69 -48.36
N LEU A 500 19.66 -6.51 -47.77
CA LEU A 500 18.61 -5.59 -48.22
C LEU A 500 18.79 -5.10 -49.66
N PRO A 501 20.03 -4.89 -50.20
CA PRO A 501 20.22 -4.54 -51.62
C PRO A 501 19.63 -5.61 -52.57
N LYS A 502 19.64 -6.89 -52.19
CA LYS A 502 19.08 -7.99 -52.96
C LYS A 502 17.54 -7.94 -53.05
N PHE A 503 16.92 -7.17 -52.15
CA PHE A 503 15.48 -6.94 -52.11
C PHE A 503 15.09 -5.54 -52.64
N ASN A 504 16.02 -4.82 -53.31
CA ASN A 504 15.79 -3.50 -53.89
C ASN A 504 15.54 -2.40 -52.85
N TYR A 505 16.16 -2.46 -51.65
CA TYR A 505 16.25 -1.32 -50.75
C TYR A 505 17.41 -0.45 -51.14
N SER A 506 17.20 0.86 -51.14
CA SER A 506 18.25 1.86 -51.41
C SER A 506 19.21 2.01 -50.22
N LEU A 507 20.39 2.56 -50.45
CA LEU A 507 21.37 2.81 -49.37
C LEU A 507 20.79 3.69 -48.26
N GLN A 508 19.99 4.70 -48.62
CA GLN A 508 19.34 5.59 -47.64
C GLN A 508 18.32 4.83 -46.77
N GLU A 509 17.50 3.97 -47.39
CA GLU A 509 16.55 3.13 -46.65
C GLU A 509 17.27 2.15 -45.73
N ILE A 510 18.40 1.58 -46.17
CA ILE A 510 19.22 0.66 -45.37
C ILE A 510 19.83 1.41 -44.15
N ASP A 511 20.31 2.65 -44.33
CA ASP A 511 20.83 3.44 -43.22
C ASP A 511 19.75 3.79 -42.20
N ILE A 512 18.53 4.10 -42.65
CA ILE A 512 17.36 4.30 -41.77
C ILE A 512 17.03 3.01 -41.00
N ILE A 513 17.03 1.87 -41.68
CA ILE A 513 16.77 0.57 -41.06
C ILE A 513 17.85 0.22 -40.02
N CYS A 514 19.13 0.43 -40.36
CA CYS A 514 20.22 0.19 -39.42
C CYS A 514 20.19 1.15 -38.22
N GLY A 515 19.78 2.40 -38.39
CA GLY A 515 19.56 3.35 -37.30
C GLY A 515 18.52 2.85 -36.31
N MET A 516 17.39 2.34 -36.83
CA MET A 516 16.33 1.74 -36.01
C MET A 516 16.80 0.48 -35.26
N ILE A 517 17.54 -0.42 -35.93
CA ILE A 517 18.11 -1.62 -35.31
C ILE A 517 19.05 -1.21 -34.17
N MET A 518 19.96 -0.26 -34.39
CA MET A 518 20.88 0.21 -33.36
C MET A 518 20.19 0.91 -32.19
N ALA A 519 19.01 1.47 -32.39
CA ALA A 519 18.24 2.12 -31.33
C ALA A 519 17.63 1.12 -30.33
N THR A 520 17.43 -0.15 -30.71
CA THR A 520 16.90 -1.21 -29.79
C THR A 520 17.95 -1.63 -28.76
N LYS A 521 19.23 -1.34 -28.97
CA LYS A 521 20.29 -1.60 -28.00
C LYS A 521 20.03 -0.89 -26.67
N VAL A 522 19.98 -1.62 -25.56
CA VAL A 522 19.60 -1.13 -24.24
C VAL A 522 20.39 0.10 -23.79
N SER A 523 21.65 0.23 -24.25
CA SER A 523 22.49 1.40 -23.93
C SER A 523 22.16 2.65 -24.74
N ASN A 524 21.40 2.51 -25.83
CA ASN A 524 21.13 3.59 -26.78
C ASN A 524 19.79 4.27 -26.47
N LYS A 525 19.63 5.47 -27.05
CA LYS A 525 18.36 6.21 -27.00
C LYS A 525 17.93 6.50 -28.42
N PRO A 526 16.64 6.34 -28.74
CA PRO A 526 16.12 6.70 -30.05
C PRO A 526 16.35 8.19 -30.34
N GLN A 527 16.71 8.50 -31.57
CA GLN A 527 17.05 9.86 -32.04
C GLN A 527 15.94 10.46 -32.91
N ASN A 528 15.03 9.64 -33.40
CA ASN A 528 13.91 10.07 -34.24
C ASN A 528 12.68 9.21 -34.00
N HIS A 529 11.55 9.64 -34.54
CA HIS A 529 10.26 8.99 -34.30
C HIS A 529 10.15 7.55 -34.81
N PHE A 530 10.88 7.17 -35.86
CA PHE A 530 10.89 5.79 -36.35
C PHE A 530 11.60 4.86 -35.37
N GLU A 531 12.70 5.33 -34.81
CA GLU A 531 13.44 4.62 -33.76
C GLU A 531 12.61 4.50 -32.48
N GLU A 532 11.88 5.57 -32.08
CA GLU A 532 10.93 5.52 -30.94
C GLU A 532 9.87 4.44 -31.14
N ILE A 533 9.31 4.35 -32.36
CA ILE A 533 8.28 3.35 -32.68
C ILE A 533 8.84 1.93 -32.59
N LEU A 534 10.06 1.69 -33.11
CA LEU A 534 10.65 0.35 -33.06
C LEU A 534 11.03 -0.04 -31.62
N CYS A 535 11.62 0.85 -30.83
CA CYS A 535 11.93 0.59 -29.42
C CYS A 535 10.66 0.28 -28.60
N ASP A 536 9.58 1.00 -28.83
CA ASP A 536 8.31 0.75 -28.16
C ASP A 536 7.66 -0.57 -28.65
N ALA A 537 7.82 -0.93 -29.92
CA ALA A 537 7.32 -2.17 -30.49
C ALA A 537 8.03 -3.39 -29.92
N ASP A 538 9.33 -3.33 -29.76
CA ASP A 538 10.16 -4.38 -29.17
C ASP A 538 9.75 -4.66 -27.71
N LEU A 539 9.41 -3.61 -26.97
CA LEU A 539 8.98 -3.68 -25.57
C LEU A 539 7.45 -3.60 -25.38
N ASP A 540 6.66 -3.79 -26.44
CA ASP A 540 5.18 -3.72 -26.39
C ASP A 540 4.58 -4.72 -25.39
N TYR A 541 5.19 -5.91 -25.27
CA TYR A 541 4.74 -6.97 -24.37
C TYR A 541 4.74 -6.58 -22.89
N LEU A 542 5.52 -5.58 -22.47
CA LEU A 542 5.58 -5.14 -21.09
C LEU A 542 4.24 -4.66 -20.53
N GLY A 543 3.33 -4.22 -21.40
CA GLY A 543 1.98 -3.80 -21.02
C GLY A 543 0.86 -4.73 -21.46
N ARG A 544 1.18 -5.92 -22.00
CA ARG A 544 0.21 -6.90 -22.51
C ARG A 544 -0.06 -8.02 -21.50
N SER A 545 -1.13 -8.76 -21.73
CA SER A 545 -1.52 -9.92 -20.90
C SER A 545 -0.54 -11.09 -20.96
N ASP A 546 0.21 -11.26 -22.07
CA ASP A 546 1.22 -12.29 -22.25
C ASP A 546 2.59 -11.99 -21.59
N PHE A 547 2.71 -10.88 -20.86
CA PHE A 547 3.93 -10.44 -20.16
C PHE A 547 4.59 -11.57 -19.36
N ASN A 548 3.82 -12.32 -18.55
CA ASN A 548 4.39 -13.33 -17.66
C ASN A 548 5.06 -14.48 -18.43
N SER A 549 4.46 -14.90 -19.54
CA SER A 549 5.02 -15.96 -20.40
C SER A 549 6.32 -15.49 -21.06
N ARG A 550 6.30 -14.27 -21.62
CA ARG A 550 7.49 -13.69 -22.27
C ARG A 550 8.61 -13.39 -21.29
N ALA A 551 8.28 -12.84 -20.12
CA ALA A 551 9.26 -12.60 -19.05
C ALA A 551 9.91 -13.92 -18.56
N LYS A 552 9.13 -15.01 -18.47
CA LYS A 552 9.66 -16.35 -18.14
C LYS A 552 10.61 -16.89 -19.22
N ASN A 553 10.28 -16.68 -20.49
CA ASN A 553 11.14 -17.05 -21.60
C ASN A 553 12.48 -16.31 -21.55
N LEU A 554 12.45 -14.98 -21.28
CA LEU A 554 13.66 -14.17 -21.10
C LEU A 554 14.48 -14.63 -19.90
N PHE A 555 13.84 -14.95 -18.78
CA PHE A 555 14.52 -15.51 -17.61
C PHE A 555 15.26 -16.81 -17.92
N ASN A 556 14.59 -17.73 -18.61
CA ASN A 556 15.19 -19.01 -19.01
C ASN A 556 16.38 -18.77 -19.97
N GLU A 557 16.21 -17.89 -20.94
CA GLU A 557 17.25 -17.54 -21.90
C GLU A 557 18.49 -16.94 -21.23
N LEU A 558 18.30 -15.98 -20.31
CA LEU A 558 19.41 -15.37 -19.58
C LEU A 558 20.18 -16.40 -18.75
N ASN A 559 19.50 -17.34 -18.11
CA ASN A 559 20.13 -18.39 -17.32
C ASN A 559 20.92 -19.39 -18.19
N GLU A 560 20.39 -19.78 -19.34
CA GLU A 560 21.09 -20.66 -20.31
C GLU A 560 22.32 -19.96 -20.94
N ASN A 561 22.31 -18.63 -21.02
CA ASN A 561 23.43 -17.82 -21.52
C ASN A 561 24.37 -17.29 -20.42
N GLY A 562 24.34 -17.88 -19.22
CA GLY A 562 25.36 -17.73 -18.18
C GLY A 562 25.07 -16.76 -17.04
N ASN A 563 23.89 -16.17 -16.94
CA ASN A 563 23.56 -15.19 -15.90
C ASN A 563 23.26 -15.77 -14.52
N ARG A 564 22.90 -17.05 -14.38
CA ARG A 564 22.62 -17.75 -13.10
C ARG A 564 21.74 -16.95 -12.13
N LEU A 565 20.62 -16.45 -12.62
CA LEU A 565 19.65 -15.69 -11.84
C LEU A 565 18.73 -16.64 -11.08
N ASP A 566 18.54 -16.42 -9.77
CA ASP A 566 17.43 -17.00 -9.04
C ASP A 566 16.16 -16.11 -9.17
N GLU A 567 15.04 -16.56 -8.61
CA GLU A 567 13.75 -15.85 -8.72
C GLU A 567 13.79 -14.48 -8.04
N GLU A 568 14.50 -14.33 -6.93
CA GLU A 568 14.60 -13.06 -6.20
C GLU A 568 15.39 -12.03 -7.00
N HIS A 569 16.57 -12.41 -7.52
CA HIS A 569 17.37 -11.54 -8.37
C HIS A 569 16.64 -11.17 -9.66
N TRP A 570 15.92 -12.12 -10.25
CA TRP A 570 15.08 -11.86 -11.43
C TRP A 570 13.97 -10.86 -11.14
N ASN A 571 13.22 -11.03 -10.05
CA ASN A 571 12.15 -10.11 -9.67
C ASN A 571 12.68 -8.70 -9.42
N ASN A 572 13.83 -8.56 -8.75
CA ASN A 572 14.49 -7.28 -8.52
C ASN A 572 14.91 -6.60 -9.83
N LEU A 573 15.43 -7.37 -10.79
CA LEU A 573 15.79 -6.89 -12.12
C LEU A 573 14.56 -6.38 -12.88
N GLN A 574 13.47 -7.15 -12.87
CA GLN A 574 12.20 -6.75 -13.49
C GLN A 574 11.63 -5.48 -12.85
N ILE A 575 11.61 -5.38 -11.51
CA ILE A 575 11.13 -4.20 -10.77
C ILE A 575 11.93 -2.98 -11.20
N LYS A 576 13.27 -3.09 -11.24
CA LYS A 576 14.15 -2.00 -11.67
C LYS A 576 13.85 -1.59 -13.10
N PHE A 577 13.77 -2.54 -14.02
CA PHE A 577 13.52 -2.27 -15.44
C PHE A 577 12.14 -1.64 -15.65
N LEU A 578 11.07 -2.23 -15.15
CA LEU A 578 9.70 -1.72 -15.30
C LEU A 578 9.52 -0.33 -14.67
N THR A 579 10.27 -0.02 -13.61
CA THR A 579 10.23 1.30 -12.95
C THR A 579 10.93 2.38 -13.78
N THR A 580 12.06 2.05 -14.41
CA THR A 580 12.86 3.02 -15.15
C THR A 580 12.43 3.17 -16.60
N HIS A 581 11.88 2.12 -17.21
CA HIS A 581 11.39 2.14 -18.59
C HIS A 581 10.20 3.08 -18.76
N ASN A 582 10.23 3.88 -19.84
CA ASN A 582 9.13 4.72 -20.28
C ASN A 582 8.94 4.58 -21.79
N TYR A 583 7.70 4.38 -22.23
CA TYR A 583 7.39 4.40 -23.66
C TYR A 583 7.63 5.77 -24.27
N PHE A 584 8.15 5.80 -25.48
CA PHE A 584 8.50 7.01 -26.22
C PHE A 584 7.32 7.60 -26.97
N THR A 585 6.51 6.76 -27.64
CA THR A 585 5.37 7.21 -28.44
C THR A 585 4.15 7.54 -27.57
N LYS A 586 3.30 8.41 -28.08
CA LYS A 586 2.00 8.69 -27.42
C LYS A 586 1.13 7.46 -27.40
N THR A 587 1.07 6.74 -28.51
CA THR A 587 0.25 5.53 -28.68
C THR A 587 0.62 4.45 -27.68
N SER A 588 1.90 4.13 -27.53
CA SER A 588 2.35 3.10 -26.57
C SER A 588 2.04 3.50 -25.13
N ARG A 589 2.22 4.79 -24.77
CA ARG A 589 1.81 5.28 -23.45
C ARG A 589 0.33 5.09 -23.16
N GLU A 590 -0.53 5.39 -24.15
CA GLU A 590 -1.99 5.25 -23.99
C GLU A 590 -2.45 3.79 -23.93
N LEU A 591 -1.79 2.89 -24.67
CA LEU A 591 -2.18 1.49 -24.77
C LEU A 591 -1.56 0.61 -23.66
N ARG A 592 -0.30 0.87 -23.28
CA ARG A 592 0.50 -0.11 -22.51
C ARG A 592 0.89 0.33 -21.11
N LYS A 593 0.85 1.65 -20.79
CA LYS A 593 1.31 2.16 -19.48
C LYS A 593 0.57 1.53 -18.29
N GLU A 594 -0.75 1.34 -18.41
CA GLU A 594 -1.57 0.76 -17.34
C GLU A 594 -1.26 -0.72 -17.12
N GLY A 595 -1.16 -1.52 -18.20
CA GLY A 595 -0.80 -2.93 -18.13
C GLY A 595 0.60 -3.11 -17.49
N LYS A 596 1.58 -2.33 -17.94
CA LYS A 596 2.92 -2.32 -17.36
C LYS A 596 2.92 -2.00 -15.87
N GLN A 597 2.12 -1.03 -15.43
CA GLN A 597 2.01 -0.69 -14.00
C GLN A 597 1.42 -1.85 -13.19
N LYS A 598 0.39 -2.51 -13.70
CA LYS A 598 -0.21 -3.70 -13.04
C LYS A 598 0.81 -4.83 -12.85
N HIS A 599 1.66 -5.08 -13.87
CA HIS A 599 2.72 -6.09 -13.77
C HIS A 599 3.77 -5.69 -12.73
N LEU A 600 4.22 -4.43 -12.72
CA LEU A 600 5.14 -3.91 -11.71
C LEU A 600 4.62 -4.08 -10.28
N ASP A 601 3.36 -3.71 -10.04
CA ASP A 601 2.74 -3.81 -8.72
C ASP A 601 2.62 -5.27 -8.27
N ARG A 602 2.26 -6.17 -9.19
CA ARG A 602 2.20 -7.62 -8.92
C ARG A 602 3.56 -8.20 -8.52
N ILE A 603 4.63 -7.87 -9.24
CA ILE A 603 5.98 -8.40 -8.94
C ILE A 603 6.46 -7.85 -7.59
N LYS A 604 6.22 -6.57 -7.28
CA LYS A 604 6.53 -5.99 -5.96
C LYS A 604 5.81 -6.71 -4.82
N HIS A 605 4.57 -7.11 -5.01
CA HIS A 605 3.84 -7.90 -4.01
C HIS A 605 4.47 -9.29 -3.79
N LEU A 606 4.87 -9.96 -4.86
CA LEU A 606 5.53 -11.28 -4.77
C LEU A 606 6.92 -11.20 -4.10
N SER A 607 7.64 -10.10 -4.26
CA SER A 607 8.96 -9.90 -3.62
C SER A 607 8.89 -9.49 -2.16
N ASN A 608 7.74 -9.02 -1.67
CA ASN A 608 7.52 -8.62 -0.28
C ASN A 608 6.76 -9.68 0.56
N SER A 609 6.35 -10.78 -0.05
CA SER A 609 5.72 -11.95 0.59
C SER A 609 6.70 -13.10 0.72
#